data_ff3e5d93c5fd7de384c6f352b77926c0
#
_entry.id   ff3e5d93c5fd7de384c6f352b77926c0
#
_cell.length_a   1.000
_cell.length_b   1.000
_cell.length_c   1.000
_cell.angle_alpha   90.00
_cell.angle_beta   90.00
_cell.angle_gamma   90.00
#
_symmetry.space_group_name_H-M   'P 1'
#
loop_
_entity.id
_entity.type
_entity.pdbx_description
1 polymer ?
#
loop_
_entity_poly.entity_id
_entity_poly.type
_entity_poly.pdbx_seq_one_letter_code
_entity_poly.pdbx_strand_id
1 'polypeptide(L)'
;DAWKYGGAPVWQTPTVDPELGMLYFTTGNAAPDLNGAIREGDNLFTVSLVALDVKTGQYRWHFQLVRHDIWDFDAANPTILFDADFDGIRRKGITAVSKGGYLYILDRTSGVPLTPVVETAVPQDKIQKTAATQPIPEGDQVVRHEVDVVDENFVGILRNRARTFTPFSTGNPAIWRPFSGVTWHPSSYNPSNHLMYLCAGDGPGRATVGGDPGATIGPEPDGENRRYVQGTFGNARDIGTDSRSTLVAMNVTNHRVAWRRLLGNRCMGTINT
;
A
#
# COMPACT_ATOMS: atom_id res chain seq x y z
N ASP A 1 18.72 9.62 11.88
CA ASP A 1 18.77 10.77 10.92
C ASP A 1 17.91 10.56 9.65
N ALA A 2 16.97 9.59 9.66
CA ALA A 2 16.13 9.28 8.48
C ALA A 2 15.34 10.49 7.95
N TRP A 3 14.90 11.39 8.83
CA TRP A 3 14.21 12.64 8.48
C TRP A 3 15.00 13.56 7.52
N LYS A 4 16.30 13.42 7.47
CA LYS A 4 17.15 14.20 6.55
C LYS A 4 16.93 13.84 5.09
N TYR A 5 16.45 12.65 4.83
CA TYR A 5 16.20 12.15 3.48
C TYR A 5 14.78 12.41 2.99
N GLY A 6 13.89 12.83 3.89
CA GLY A 6 12.48 13.06 3.59
C GLY A 6 11.64 11.78 3.68
N GLY A 7 10.52 11.76 2.97
CA GLY A 7 9.53 10.67 3.01
C GLY A 7 8.30 11.02 3.83
N ALA A 8 7.35 10.10 3.88
CA ALA A 8 6.05 10.26 4.55
C ALA A 8 5.27 11.54 4.15
N PRO A 9 5.23 11.93 2.86
CA PRO A 9 4.49 13.12 2.47
C PRO A 9 2.98 12.92 2.72
N VAL A 10 2.31 14.00 3.17
CA VAL A 10 0.85 14.06 3.21
C VAL A 10 0.40 14.73 1.92
N TRP A 11 0.02 13.95 0.92
CA TRP A 11 -0.34 14.45 -0.40
C TRP A 11 -1.79 14.17 -0.80
N GLN A 12 -2.56 13.68 0.16
CA GLN A 12 -4.01 13.51 0.05
C GLN A 12 -4.75 14.50 0.93
N THR A 13 -6.00 14.80 0.55
CA THR A 13 -6.89 15.62 1.35
C THR A 13 -7.18 14.95 2.69
N PRO A 14 -6.86 15.60 3.82
CA PRO A 14 -7.23 15.08 5.14
C PRO A 14 -8.75 15.00 5.32
N THR A 15 -9.19 14.04 6.13
CA THR A 15 -10.59 13.85 6.50
C THR A 15 -10.83 14.35 7.92
N VAL A 16 -11.87 15.14 8.13
CA VAL A 16 -12.24 15.69 9.44
C VAL A 16 -13.50 14.99 9.95
N ASP A 17 -13.46 14.54 11.21
CA ASP A 17 -14.63 14.12 11.96
C ASP A 17 -15.02 15.22 12.95
N PRO A 18 -16.07 16.01 12.67
CA PRO A 18 -16.50 17.09 13.55
C PRO A 18 -17.11 16.58 14.88
N GLU A 19 -17.65 15.36 14.89
CA GLU A 19 -18.23 14.78 16.08
C GLU A 19 -17.16 14.40 17.10
N LEU A 20 -16.06 13.79 16.63
CA LEU A 20 -14.95 13.39 17.49
C LEU A 20 -13.89 14.50 17.65
N GLY A 21 -13.97 15.57 16.87
CA GLY A 21 -12.94 16.60 16.84
C GLY A 21 -11.60 16.07 16.32
N MET A 22 -11.62 15.16 15.38
CA MET A 22 -10.45 14.44 14.87
C MET A 22 -10.14 14.83 13.42
N LEU A 23 -8.85 14.87 13.12
CA LEU A 23 -8.30 15.00 11.77
C LEU A 23 -7.55 13.71 11.42
N TYR A 24 -7.87 13.13 10.27
CA TYR A 24 -7.21 11.92 9.76
C TYR A 24 -6.52 12.21 8.43
N PHE A 25 -5.34 11.66 8.25
CA PHE A 25 -4.62 11.69 6.98
C PHE A 25 -3.74 10.46 6.84
N THR A 26 -3.43 10.13 5.61
CA THR A 26 -2.47 9.07 5.30
C THR A 26 -1.15 9.66 4.86
N THR A 27 -0.08 8.92 5.06
CA THR A 27 1.27 9.30 4.67
C THR A 27 1.79 8.43 3.53
N GLY A 28 2.66 9.00 2.72
CA GLY A 28 3.31 8.32 1.62
C GLY A 28 4.48 7.43 2.06
N ASN A 29 5.20 6.94 1.07
CA ASN A 29 6.36 6.09 1.23
C ASN A 29 7.54 6.75 1.95
N ALA A 30 8.52 5.93 2.31
CA ALA A 30 9.79 6.41 2.85
C ALA A 30 10.70 6.95 1.74
N ALA A 31 11.68 7.76 2.07
CA ALA A 31 12.76 8.16 1.18
C ALA A 31 14.13 7.69 1.73
N PRO A 32 15.03 7.27 0.84
CA PRO A 32 14.89 7.03 -0.59
C PRO A 32 13.89 5.91 -0.90
N ASP A 33 13.13 6.08 -1.98
CA ASP A 33 11.95 5.29 -2.32
C ASP A 33 12.18 3.77 -2.31
N LEU A 34 13.11 3.33 -3.13
CA LEU A 34 13.36 1.91 -3.41
C LEU A 34 14.58 1.37 -2.66
N ASN A 35 15.18 2.17 -1.76
CA ASN A 35 16.35 1.78 -0.98
C ASN A 35 16.07 1.83 0.52
N GLY A 36 15.85 0.67 1.12
CA GLY A 36 15.71 0.51 2.56
C GLY A 36 17.03 0.39 3.33
N ALA A 37 18.15 0.15 2.64
CA ALA A 37 19.43 -0.19 3.26
C ALA A 37 19.96 0.86 4.25
N ILE A 38 19.66 2.14 3.99
CA ILE A 38 20.08 3.27 4.84
C ILE A 38 19.06 3.66 5.90
N ARG A 39 17.92 2.98 5.95
CA ARG A 39 16.83 3.23 6.89
C ARG A 39 16.75 2.08 7.88
N GLU A 40 16.68 2.38 9.16
CA GLU A 40 16.54 1.38 10.22
C GLU A 40 15.07 1.25 10.67
N GLY A 41 14.69 0.04 11.09
CA GLY A 41 13.37 -0.25 11.66
C GLY A 41 12.22 -0.12 10.65
N ASP A 42 11.01 0.05 11.17
CA ASP A 42 9.77 0.05 10.38
C ASP A 42 9.51 1.35 9.61
N ASN A 43 10.37 2.35 9.78
CA ASN A 43 10.26 3.68 9.16
C ASN A 43 8.96 4.41 9.51
N LEU A 44 8.58 4.39 10.77
CA LEU A 44 7.39 5.11 11.25
C LEU A 44 7.62 6.63 11.10
N PHE A 45 6.67 7.41 10.58
CA PHE A 45 5.26 7.18 10.21
C PHE A 45 5.05 7.08 8.69
N THR A 46 5.87 6.38 7.96
CA THR A 46 5.62 6.17 6.53
C THR A 46 4.48 5.18 6.33
N VAL A 47 3.77 5.29 5.23
CA VAL A 47 2.65 4.44 4.81
C VAL A 47 1.69 4.16 5.97
N SER A 48 1.26 5.21 6.63
CA SER A 48 0.46 5.15 7.87
C SER A 48 -0.82 5.97 7.74
N LEU A 49 -1.86 5.53 8.44
CA LEU A 49 -2.99 6.39 8.80
C LEU A 49 -2.69 7.02 10.15
N VAL A 50 -2.79 8.34 10.22
CA VAL A 50 -2.51 9.14 11.43
C VAL A 50 -3.75 9.93 11.82
N ALA A 51 -4.03 9.98 13.12
CA ALA A 51 -5.10 10.75 13.70
C ALA A 51 -4.59 11.80 14.68
N LEU A 52 -5.04 13.01 14.49
CA LEU A 52 -4.73 14.17 15.34
C LEU A 52 -6.01 14.79 15.90
N ASP A 53 -5.89 15.49 17.01
CA ASP A 53 -6.89 16.42 17.46
C ASP A 53 -6.98 17.62 16.49
N VAL A 54 -8.15 17.90 15.96
CA VAL A 54 -8.31 18.92 14.89
C VAL A 54 -8.04 20.34 15.38
N LYS A 55 -8.22 20.63 16.68
CA LYS A 55 -8.03 21.97 17.24
C LYS A 55 -6.60 22.23 17.67
N THR A 56 -5.95 21.22 18.23
CA THR A 56 -4.64 21.37 18.85
C THR A 56 -3.49 20.79 18.04
N GLY A 57 -3.79 19.94 17.06
CA GLY A 57 -2.80 19.16 16.31
C GLY A 57 -2.14 18.06 17.14
N GLN A 58 -2.62 17.79 18.37
CA GLN A 58 -2.05 16.74 19.20
C GLN A 58 -2.30 15.37 18.59
N TYR A 59 -1.25 14.56 18.61
CA TYR A 59 -1.30 13.15 18.20
C TYR A 59 -2.30 12.38 19.07
N ARG A 60 -3.11 11.52 18.41
CA ARG A 60 -4.06 10.63 19.07
C ARG A 60 -3.69 9.17 18.88
N TRP A 61 -3.57 8.72 17.63
CA TRP A 61 -3.20 7.36 17.29
C TRP A 61 -2.71 7.25 15.84
N HIS A 62 -2.12 6.14 15.51
CA HIS A 62 -1.78 5.78 14.13
C HIS A 62 -1.95 4.29 13.89
N PHE A 63 -2.01 3.93 12.63
CA PHE A 63 -1.91 2.55 12.16
C PHE A 63 -1.00 2.52 10.93
N GLN A 64 0.11 1.78 11.01
CA GLN A 64 1.04 1.65 9.88
C GLN A 64 0.58 0.51 8.97
N LEU A 65 0.30 0.81 7.69
CA LEU A 65 -0.20 -0.13 6.71
C LEU A 65 0.91 -1.00 6.11
N VAL A 66 2.10 -0.42 5.95
CA VAL A 66 3.28 -1.11 5.41
C VAL A 66 4.51 -0.70 6.21
N ARG A 67 5.25 -1.69 6.72
CA ARG A 67 6.51 -1.47 7.43
C ARG A 67 7.67 -1.55 6.48
N HIS A 68 8.64 -0.65 6.67
CA HIS A 68 9.90 -0.60 5.91
C HIS A 68 9.66 -0.73 4.40
N ASP A 69 8.81 0.16 3.88
CA ASP A 69 8.40 0.14 2.48
C ASP A 69 9.58 0.37 1.53
N ILE A 70 9.80 -0.55 0.60
CA ILE A 70 10.76 -0.47 -0.50
C ILE A 70 10.09 -0.63 -1.87
N TRP A 71 8.76 -0.64 -1.92
CA TRP A 71 7.95 -0.92 -3.12
C TRP A 71 7.17 0.31 -3.62
N ASP A 72 7.33 1.47 -2.97
CA ASP A 72 6.53 2.67 -3.24
C ASP A 72 5.02 2.43 -2.95
N PHE A 73 4.73 1.81 -1.81
CA PHE A 73 3.37 1.44 -1.42
C PHE A 73 2.59 2.54 -0.69
N ASP A 74 2.79 3.80 -1.06
CA ASP A 74 2.07 4.93 -0.47
C ASP A 74 0.65 4.62 -0.02
N ALA A 75 0.26 5.15 1.12
CA ALA A 75 -1.15 5.26 1.50
C ALA A 75 -1.73 6.56 0.91
N ALA A 76 -1.98 6.52 -0.40
CA ALA A 76 -2.32 7.70 -1.19
C ALA A 76 -3.82 7.92 -1.39
N ASN A 77 -4.68 7.01 -0.92
CA ASN A 77 -6.13 7.13 -1.08
C ASN A 77 -6.73 7.94 0.08
N PRO A 78 -7.64 8.87 -0.21
CA PRO A 78 -8.39 9.58 0.84
C PRO A 78 -9.15 8.59 1.73
N THR A 79 -9.10 8.82 3.04
CA THR A 79 -9.83 7.99 4.01
C THR A 79 -11.32 8.26 3.95
N ILE A 80 -12.12 7.22 4.22
CA ILE A 80 -13.58 7.31 4.27
C ILE A 80 -14.04 7.00 5.68
N LEU A 81 -14.85 7.92 6.26
CA LEU A 81 -15.52 7.71 7.53
C LEU A 81 -16.89 7.06 7.28
N PHE A 82 -17.26 6.12 8.13
CA PHE A 82 -18.56 5.47 8.07
C PHE A 82 -18.99 4.99 9.45
N ASP A 83 -20.30 4.76 9.62
CA ASP A 83 -20.84 4.11 10.79
C ASP A 83 -21.59 2.85 10.36
N ALA A 84 -21.24 1.71 10.97
CA ALA A 84 -21.86 0.43 10.65
C ALA A 84 -21.89 -0.48 11.88
N ASP A 85 -22.72 -1.53 11.81
CA ASP A 85 -22.80 -2.51 12.88
C ASP A 85 -21.80 -3.64 12.62
N PHE A 86 -21.01 -3.95 13.64
CA PHE A 86 -20.10 -5.08 13.70
C PHE A 86 -20.52 -5.96 14.86
N ASP A 87 -20.93 -7.18 14.57
CA ASP A 87 -21.44 -8.15 15.56
C ASP A 87 -22.53 -7.56 16.51
N GLY A 88 -23.43 -6.77 15.91
CA GLY A 88 -24.56 -6.14 16.64
C GLY A 88 -24.16 -4.87 17.43
N ILE A 89 -22.92 -4.39 17.31
CA ILE A 89 -22.45 -3.17 17.97
C ILE A 89 -22.18 -2.10 16.93
N ARG A 90 -22.83 -0.94 17.09
CA ARG A 90 -22.57 0.23 16.23
C ARG A 90 -21.16 0.76 16.44
N ARG A 91 -20.35 0.80 15.39
CA ARG A 91 -18.96 1.26 15.40
C ARG A 91 -18.78 2.47 14.50
N LYS A 92 -17.84 3.32 14.89
CA LYS A 92 -17.36 4.46 14.11
C LYS A 92 -16.15 4.00 13.30
N GLY A 93 -16.34 3.70 12.02
CA GLY A 93 -15.31 3.15 11.16
C GLY A 93 -14.55 4.19 10.36
N ILE A 94 -13.32 3.86 10.00
CA ILE A 94 -12.50 4.56 9.02
C ILE A 94 -11.80 3.53 8.13
N THR A 95 -11.68 3.82 6.84
CA THR A 95 -10.92 2.99 5.92
C THR A 95 -9.59 3.60 5.57
N ALA A 96 -8.57 2.77 5.43
CA ALA A 96 -7.29 3.13 4.85
C ALA A 96 -6.85 2.07 3.85
N VAL A 97 -6.30 2.49 2.73
CA VAL A 97 -5.78 1.61 1.70
C VAL A 97 -4.54 2.21 1.06
N SER A 98 -3.61 1.37 0.66
CA SER A 98 -2.36 1.78 0.02
C SER A 98 -2.21 1.21 -1.38
N LYS A 99 -1.15 1.60 -2.08
CA LYS A 99 -0.73 0.96 -3.33
C LYS A 99 -0.43 -0.54 -3.14
N GLY A 100 -0.19 -1.00 -1.92
CA GLY A 100 -0.11 -2.43 -1.59
C GLY A 100 -1.41 -3.19 -1.80
N GLY A 101 -2.55 -2.50 -1.91
CA GLY A 101 -3.83 -3.10 -2.27
C GLY A 101 -4.56 -3.84 -1.14
N TYR A 102 -4.12 -3.65 0.10
CA TYR A 102 -4.83 -4.11 1.29
C TYR A 102 -5.75 -2.99 1.82
N LEU A 103 -7.00 -3.32 2.08
CA LEU A 103 -7.96 -2.42 2.71
C LEU A 103 -7.99 -2.69 4.22
N TYR A 104 -7.73 -1.67 5.02
CA TYR A 104 -7.83 -1.72 6.47
C TYR A 104 -9.11 -1.02 6.91
N ILE A 105 -9.84 -1.64 7.82
CA ILE A 105 -11.11 -1.18 8.37
C ILE A 105 -10.90 -1.04 9.88
N LEU A 106 -10.80 0.21 10.35
CA LEU A 106 -10.38 0.52 11.71
C LEU A 106 -11.48 1.29 12.46
N ASP A 107 -11.49 1.18 13.78
CA ASP A 107 -12.25 2.08 14.64
C ASP A 107 -11.59 3.46 14.63
N ARG A 108 -12.31 4.49 14.16
CA ARG A 108 -11.74 5.83 14.01
C ARG A 108 -11.50 6.57 15.33
N THR A 109 -12.01 6.02 16.43
CA THR A 109 -11.75 6.59 17.77
C THR A 109 -10.39 6.18 18.34
N SER A 110 -9.90 4.99 17.95
CA SER A 110 -8.75 4.35 18.57
C SER A 110 -7.67 3.84 17.61
N GLY A 111 -7.99 3.70 16.32
CA GLY A 111 -7.12 3.05 15.33
C GLY A 111 -7.08 1.52 15.42
N VAL A 112 -7.88 0.91 16.30
CA VAL A 112 -7.94 -0.55 16.44
C VAL A 112 -8.70 -1.15 15.25
N PRO A 113 -8.19 -2.24 14.63
CA PRO A 113 -8.88 -2.92 13.54
C PRO A 113 -10.28 -3.42 13.95
N LEU A 114 -11.29 -3.13 13.12
CA LEU A 114 -12.66 -3.66 13.24
C LEU A 114 -12.83 -5.01 12.54
N THR A 115 -11.94 -5.31 11.60
CA THR A 115 -11.79 -6.63 10.98
C THR A 115 -10.39 -7.16 11.31
N PRO A 116 -10.20 -8.48 11.47
CA PRO A 116 -8.92 -9.01 11.91
C PRO A 116 -7.75 -8.61 11.01
N VAL A 117 -6.62 -8.24 11.62
CA VAL A 117 -5.34 -7.98 10.96
C VAL A 117 -4.30 -8.87 11.61
N VAL A 118 -3.60 -9.67 10.80
CA VAL A 118 -2.64 -10.69 11.28
C VAL A 118 -1.22 -10.28 10.93
N GLU A 119 -0.34 -10.31 11.91
CA GLU A 119 1.09 -10.18 11.72
C GLU A 119 1.61 -11.37 10.91
N THR A 120 1.86 -11.17 9.64
CA THR A 120 2.21 -12.22 8.69
C THR A 120 3.67 -12.13 8.29
N ALA A 121 4.41 -13.24 8.43
CA ALA A 121 5.79 -13.31 7.98
C ALA A 121 5.90 -13.12 6.46
N VAL A 122 6.86 -12.29 6.05
CA VAL A 122 7.12 -11.97 4.65
C VAL A 122 8.57 -12.26 4.27
N PRO A 123 8.87 -12.43 2.97
CA PRO A 123 10.25 -12.60 2.51
C PRO A 123 11.13 -11.41 2.94
N GLN A 124 12.33 -11.70 3.39
CA GLN A 124 13.28 -10.70 3.87
C GLN A 124 14.48 -10.58 2.94
N ASP A 125 15.01 -9.36 2.85
CA ASP A 125 16.30 -9.07 2.22
C ASP A 125 17.19 -8.36 3.23
N LYS A 126 18.40 -8.90 3.45
CA LYS A 126 19.35 -8.37 4.45
C LYS A 126 19.98 -7.04 4.01
N ILE A 127 20.14 -6.83 2.71
CA ILE A 127 20.71 -5.57 2.16
C ILE A 127 19.68 -4.46 2.37
N GLN A 128 18.43 -4.73 2.02
CA GLN A 128 17.30 -3.80 2.16
C GLN A 128 16.80 -3.64 3.60
N LYS A 129 17.19 -4.53 4.51
CA LYS A 129 16.74 -4.55 5.93
C LYS A 129 15.22 -4.61 6.09
N THR A 130 14.56 -5.34 5.19
CA THR A 130 13.10 -5.43 5.15
C THR A 130 12.51 -5.97 6.46
N ALA A 131 11.30 -5.52 6.79
CA ALA A 131 10.58 -5.97 7.99
C ALA A 131 10.30 -7.47 7.95
N ALA A 132 10.34 -8.12 9.11
CA ALA A 132 10.11 -9.57 9.22
C ALA A 132 8.64 -9.95 9.00
N THR A 133 7.73 -9.06 9.37
CA THR A 133 6.28 -9.25 9.25
C THR A 133 5.62 -8.00 8.67
N GLN A 134 4.44 -8.21 8.10
CA GLN A 134 3.55 -7.13 7.67
C GLN A 134 2.14 -7.34 8.26
N PRO A 135 1.42 -6.27 8.59
CA PRO A 135 0.04 -6.36 9.06
C PRO A 135 -0.88 -6.67 7.89
N ILE A 136 -1.31 -7.90 7.74
CA ILE A 136 -2.17 -8.32 6.62
C ILE A 136 -3.60 -8.50 7.11
N PRO A 137 -4.59 -7.74 6.56
CA PRO A 137 -5.98 -7.92 6.94
C PRO A 137 -6.53 -9.25 6.42
N GLU A 138 -7.30 -9.92 7.26
CA GLU A 138 -8.07 -11.10 6.86
C GLU A 138 -9.27 -10.70 6.00
N GLY A 139 -9.74 -11.64 5.16
CA GLY A 139 -10.85 -11.42 4.26
C GLY A 139 -10.43 -11.34 2.79
N ASP A 140 -11.31 -10.80 1.97
CA ASP A 140 -11.04 -10.66 0.55
C ASP A 140 -10.15 -9.44 0.27
N GLN A 141 -9.38 -9.51 -0.81
CA GLN A 141 -8.41 -8.47 -1.15
C GLN A 141 -8.88 -7.62 -2.32
N VAL A 142 -8.49 -6.34 -2.33
CA VAL A 142 -8.84 -5.40 -3.41
C VAL A 142 -8.22 -5.83 -4.74
N VAL A 143 -6.97 -6.29 -4.71
CA VAL A 143 -6.23 -6.81 -5.87
C VAL A 143 -5.74 -8.22 -5.60
N ARG A 144 -5.28 -8.90 -6.62
CA ARG A 144 -4.64 -10.21 -6.45
C ARG A 144 -3.21 -10.02 -5.96
N HIS A 145 -2.86 -10.58 -4.82
CA HIS A 145 -1.54 -10.44 -4.18
C HIS A 145 -0.53 -11.53 -4.58
N GLU A 146 -0.99 -12.55 -5.26
CA GLU A 146 -0.14 -13.61 -5.81
C GLU A 146 -0.67 -14.03 -7.17
N VAL A 147 0.18 -13.97 -8.20
CA VAL A 147 -0.14 -14.41 -9.55
C VAL A 147 1.09 -15.00 -10.23
N ASP A 148 0.87 -15.93 -11.15
CA ASP A 148 1.91 -16.37 -12.06
C ASP A 148 2.10 -15.32 -13.16
N VAL A 149 3.34 -14.97 -13.45
CA VAL A 149 3.71 -13.96 -14.45
C VAL A 149 4.67 -14.54 -15.48
N VAL A 150 4.58 -14.01 -16.71
CA VAL A 150 5.60 -14.18 -17.74
C VAL A 150 6.33 -12.85 -17.90
N ASP A 151 7.64 -12.88 -17.80
CA ASP A 151 8.48 -11.75 -18.15
C ASP A 151 9.33 -12.11 -19.36
N GLU A 152 8.98 -11.54 -20.50
CA GLU A 152 9.66 -11.78 -21.79
C GLU A 152 11.11 -11.27 -21.81
N ASN A 153 11.47 -10.38 -20.88
CA ASN A 153 12.80 -9.80 -20.78
C ASN A 153 13.73 -10.56 -19.83
N PHE A 154 13.22 -11.54 -19.11
CA PHE A 154 14.00 -12.40 -18.22
C PHE A 154 14.32 -13.72 -18.90
N VAL A 155 15.43 -13.75 -19.61
CA VAL A 155 15.95 -15.01 -20.17
C VAL A 155 16.28 -15.97 -19.04
N GLY A 156 15.50 -17.04 -18.92
CA GLY A 156 15.69 -18.10 -17.91
C GLY A 156 14.68 -18.13 -16.77
N ILE A 157 13.84 -17.10 -16.57
CA ILE A 157 12.76 -17.12 -15.58
C ILE A 157 11.41 -17.14 -16.31
N LEU A 158 11.09 -18.26 -16.91
CA LEU A 158 9.87 -18.44 -17.72
C LEU A 158 8.59 -18.56 -16.88
N ARG A 159 8.70 -18.76 -15.57
CA ARG A 159 7.55 -18.81 -14.65
C ARG A 159 8.00 -18.29 -13.30
N ASN A 160 7.64 -17.07 -13.00
CA ASN A 160 7.85 -16.50 -11.68
C ASN A 160 6.50 -16.21 -11.04
N ARG A 161 6.42 -16.32 -9.72
CA ARG A 161 5.28 -15.87 -8.94
C ARG A 161 5.53 -14.45 -8.46
N ALA A 162 4.74 -13.50 -8.97
CA ALA A 162 4.70 -12.18 -8.40
C ALA A 162 3.88 -12.22 -7.11
N ARG A 163 4.50 -11.80 -5.99
CA ARG A 163 3.87 -11.73 -4.67
C ARG A 163 4.06 -10.37 -4.07
N THR A 164 3.06 -9.93 -3.32
CA THR A 164 3.19 -8.74 -2.47
C THR A 164 4.33 -8.93 -1.47
N PHE A 165 5.06 -7.87 -1.20
CA PHE A 165 6.23 -7.85 -0.31
C PHE A 165 7.42 -8.72 -0.77
N THR A 166 7.52 -9.07 -2.05
CA THR A 166 8.74 -9.68 -2.59
C THR A 166 9.84 -8.62 -2.65
N PRO A 167 10.94 -8.77 -1.89
CA PRO A 167 12.01 -7.78 -1.88
C PRO A 167 12.94 -7.96 -3.07
N PHE A 168 13.67 -6.91 -3.39
CA PHE A 168 14.71 -6.89 -4.42
C PHE A 168 15.96 -6.18 -3.89
N SER A 169 17.13 -6.57 -4.40
CA SER A 169 18.42 -6.00 -4.05
C SER A 169 19.45 -6.23 -5.14
N THR A 170 20.67 -5.76 -4.95
CA THR A 170 21.77 -6.00 -5.89
C THR A 170 21.96 -7.49 -6.15
N GLY A 171 21.88 -7.89 -7.42
CA GLY A 171 21.95 -9.31 -7.83
C GLY A 171 20.71 -10.15 -7.55
N ASN A 172 19.66 -9.55 -6.98
CA ASN A 172 18.41 -10.22 -6.67
C ASN A 172 17.22 -9.43 -7.25
N PRO A 173 16.96 -9.51 -8.57
CA PRO A 173 15.80 -8.88 -9.17
C PRO A 173 14.52 -9.55 -8.70
N ALA A 174 13.44 -8.79 -8.62
CA ALA A 174 12.15 -9.35 -8.22
C ALA A 174 10.99 -8.80 -9.04
N ILE A 175 9.93 -9.59 -9.07
CA ILE A 175 8.61 -9.19 -9.54
C ILE A 175 7.69 -9.24 -8.34
N TRP A 176 6.99 -8.16 -8.06
CA TRP A 176 6.02 -8.08 -6.98
C TRP A 176 4.65 -7.64 -7.49
N ARG A 177 3.66 -7.70 -6.63
CA ARG A 177 2.30 -7.31 -6.95
C ARG A 177 1.60 -6.70 -5.73
N PRO A 178 0.69 -5.73 -5.90
CA PRO A 178 0.46 -4.97 -7.13
C PRO A 178 1.59 -3.94 -7.36
N PHE A 179 1.73 -3.45 -8.58
CA PHE A 179 2.64 -2.35 -8.85
C PHE A 179 2.09 -1.01 -8.32
N SER A 180 0.80 -0.78 -8.48
CA SER A 180 0.20 0.50 -8.14
C SER A 180 -1.17 0.42 -7.47
N GLY A 181 -1.57 -0.70 -6.94
CA GLY A 181 -2.80 -0.93 -6.15
C GLY A 181 -3.82 0.20 -6.14
N VAL A 182 -4.27 0.63 -4.96
CA VAL A 182 -5.16 1.79 -4.82
C VAL A 182 -4.32 3.05 -4.63
N THR A 183 -4.45 4.01 -5.55
CA THR A 183 -3.71 5.26 -5.54
C THR A 183 -4.58 6.44 -5.08
N TRP A 184 -4.22 7.65 -5.47
CA TRP A 184 -4.84 8.91 -5.06
C TRP A 184 -6.29 9.13 -5.55
N HIS A 185 -6.77 8.36 -6.51
CA HIS A 185 -8.13 8.51 -7.03
C HIS A 185 -9.16 8.18 -5.94
N PRO A 186 -10.03 9.14 -5.55
CA PRO A 186 -10.95 8.90 -4.46
C PRO A 186 -11.85 7.69 -4.68
N SER A 187 -11.92 6.87 -3.64
CA SER A 187 -12.91 5.80 -3.49
C SER A 187 -14.23 6.38 -3.00
N SER A 188 -15.30 5.62 -3.01
CA SER A 188 -16.59 6.03 -2.46
C SER A 188 -17.22 4.95 -1.61
N TYR A 189 -18.16 5.35 -0.76
CA TYR A 189 -18.89 4.47 0.13
C TYR A 189 -20.40 4.73 0.06
N ASN A 190 -21.18 3.67 -0.02
CA ASN A 190 -22.62 3.76 0.02
C ASN A 190 -23.14 3.23 1.38
N PRO A 191 -23.71 4.10 2.23
CA PRO A 191 -24.15 3.71 3.55
C PRO A 191 -25.39 2.80 3.56
N SER A 192 -26.16 2.76 2.46
CA SER A 192 -27.37 1.93 2.40
C SER A 192 -27.08 0.44 2.23
N ASN A 193 -25.91 0.08 1.70
CA ASN A 193 -25.51 -1.31 1.46
C ASN A 193 -24.15 -1.67 2.06
N HIS A 194 -23.50 -0.73 2.75
CA HIS A 194 -22.19 -0.88 3.36
C HIS A 194 -21.05 -1.25 2.37
N LEU A 195 -21.22 -0.90 1.09
CA LEU A 195 -20.19 -1.17 0.08
C LEU A 195 -19.28 0.03 -0.12
N MET A 196 -17.98 -0.24 -0.07
CA MET A 196 -16.92 0.64 -0.52
C MET A 196 -16.51 0.26 -1.94
N TYR A 197 -16.42 1.24 -2.82
CA TYR A 197 -16.03 1.08 -4.22
C TYR A 197 -14.62 1.59 -4.42
N LEU A 198 -13.75 0.70 -4.89
CA LEU A 198 -12.34 0.99 -5.10
C LEU A 198 -11.93 0.66 -6.53
N CYS A 199 -11.11 1.53 -7.11
CA CYS A 199 -10.45 1.26 -8.37
C CYS A 199 -8.94 1.11 -8.13
N ALA A 200 -8.38 -0.02 -8.49
CA ALA A 200 -7.00 -0.36 -8.20
C ALA A 200 -6.24 -0.80 -9.46
N GLY A 201 -4.96 -0.45 -9.52
CA GLY A 201 -4.03 -1.04 -10.45
C GLY A 201 -3.78 -2.51 -10.07
N ASP A 202 -4.00 -3.43 -11.00
CA ASP A 202 -3.93 -4.88 -10.79
C ASP A 202 -2.83 -5.53 -11.65
N GLY A 203 -1.78 -4.79 -11.97
CA GLY A 203 -0.62 -5.27 -12.71
C GLY A 203 0.59 -5.56 -11.82
N PRO A 204 1.49 -6.46 -12.24
CA PRO A 204 2.74 -6.70 -11.53
C PRO A 204 3.73 -5.56 -11.76
N GLY A 205 4.58 -5.32 -10.76
CA GLY A 205 5.77 -4.50 -10.85
C GLY A 205 7.03 -5.36 -10.96
N ARG A 206 8.05 -4.82 -11.59
CA ARG A 206 9.36 -5.45 -11.69
C ARG A 206 10.43 -4.46 -11.26
N ALA A 207 11.34 -4.88 -10.42
CA ALA A 207 12.57 -4.19 -10.15
C ALA A 207 13.78 -5.04 -10.53
N THR A 208 14.68 -4.42 -11.25
CA THR A 208 16.05 -4.90 -11.39
C THR A 208 16.97 -3.83 -10.87
N VAL A 209 17.95 -4.23 -10.09
CA VAL A 209 19.03 -3.32 -9.72
C VAL A 209 19.97 -3.23 -10.91
N GLY A 210 20.08 -2.04 -11.51
CA GLY A 210 20.99 -1.80 -12.62
C GLY A 210 20.31 -1.25 -13.88
N GLY A 211 20.39 0.03 -14.08
CA GLY A 211 20.33 0.77 -15.34
C GLY A 211 21.57 1.61 -15.48
N ASP A 212 22.28 1.81 -14.36
CA ASP A 212 23.58 2.44 -14.27
C ASP A 212 24.59 1.35 -13.85
N PRO A 213 25.71 1.16 -14.57
CA PRO A 213 26.74 0.16 -14.22
C PRO A 213 27.31 0.30 -12.80
N GLY A 214 27.12 1.43 -12.14
CA GLY A 214 27.49 1.67 -10.75
C GLY A 214 26.35 1.58 -9.73
N ALA A 215 25.11 1.32 -10.18
CA ALA A 215 23.96 1.32 -9.30
C ALA A 215 23.96 0.11 -8.36
N THR A 216 23.95 0.38 -7.07
CA THR A 216 23.82 -0.64 -6.01
C THR A 216 22.70 -0.27 -5.07
N ILE A 217 21.98 -1.25 -4.53
CA ILE A 217 21.17 -1.06 -3.34
C ILE A 217 22.03 -1.38 -2.14
N GLY A 218 22.41 -0.36 -1.41
CA GLY A 218 23.25 -0.45 -0.23
C GLY A 218 23.37 0.90 0.44
N PRO A 219 24.05 0.98 1.58
CA PRO A 219 24.34 2.24 2.23
C PRO A 219 25.16 3.15 1.32
N GLU A 220 24.69 4.36 1.07
CA GLU A 220 25.46 5.36 0.36
C GLU A 220 26.39 6.11 1.32
N PRO A 221 27.63 6.31 0.95
CA PRO A 221 28.64 6.89 1.87
C PRO A 221 28.38 8.35 2.23
N ASP A 222 27.74 9.12 1.38
CA ASP A 222 27.67 10.58 1.50
C ASP A 222 26.26 11.17 1.64
N GLY A 223 25.22 10.36 1.56
CA GLY A 223 23.84 10.82 1.71
C GLY A 223 23.36 11.84 0.67
N GLU A 224 24.24 12.33 -0.18
CA GLU A 224 23.91 13.27 -1.26
C GLU A 224 23.43 12.55 -2.51
N ASN A 225 23.87 11.33 -2.71
CA ASN A 225 23.48 10.52 -3.86
C ASN A 225 22.14 9.84 -3.61
N ARG A 226 21.08 10.63 -3.67
CA ARG A 226 19.67 10.18 -3.49
C ARG A 226 19.13 9.39 -4.69
N ARG A 227 19.90 9.24 -5.74
CA ARG A 227 19.51 8.52 -6.96
C ARG A 227 19.81 7.03 -6.81
N TYR A 228 19.16 6.43 -5.82
CA TYR A 228 19.24 5.01 -5.65
C TYR A 228 18.35 4.35 -6.67
N VAL A 229 19.00 3.53 -7.40
CA VAL A 229 18.42 2.49 -8.22
C VAL A 229 16.96 2.74 -8.51
N GLN A 230 16.70 3.47 -9.54
CA GLN A 230 15.44 3.32 -10.24
C GLN A 230 15.44 1.91 -10.79
N GLY A 231 14.73 1.01 -10.12
CA GLY A 231 14.38 -0.25 -10.73
C GLY A 231 13.77 0.05 -12.09
N THR A 232 14.25 -0.56 -13.13
CA THR A 232 13.57 -0.49 -14.42
C THR A 232 12.25 -1.21 -14.26
N PHE A 233 11.18 -0.45 -14.15
CA PHE A 233 9.83 -0.98 -14.15
C PHE A 233 9.56 -1.60 -15.52
N GLY A 234 9.68 -2.92 -15.62
CA GLY A 234 9.52 -3.67 -16.84
C GLY A 234 8.08 -4.13 -17.06
N ASN A 235 7.81 -4.62 -18.26
CA ASN A 235 6.50 -5.12 -18.69
C ASN A 235 6.29 -6.58 -18.27
N ALA A 236 6.22 -6.87 -16.98
CA ALA A 236 5.73 -8.18 -16.56
C ALA A 236 4.23 -8.28 -16.84
N ARG A 237 3.77 -9.42 -17.35
CA ARG A 237 2.37 -9.69 -17.66
C ARG A 237 1.84 -10.83 -16.82
N ASP A 238 0.61 -10.72 -16.35
CA ASP A 238 -0.10 -11.83 -15.76
C ASP A 238 -0.38 -12.90 -16.81
N ILE A 239 -0.20 -14.15 -16.45
CA ILE A 239 -0.59 -15.28 -17.31
C ILE A 239 -2.11 -15.33 -17.36
N GLY A 240 -2.65 -15.24 -18.59
CA GLY A 240 -4.08 -15.42 -18.87
C GLY A 240 -4.97 -14.19 -18.64
N THR A 241 -4.39 -13.00 -18.45
CA THR A 241 -5.20 -11.76 -18.39
C THR A 241 -4.45 -10.55 -18.91
N ASP A 242 -5.15 -9.72 -19.68
CA ASP A 242 -4.71 -8.39 -20.11
C ASP A 242 -5.18 -7.29 -19.15
N SER A 243 -5.71 -7.65 -17.98
CA SER A 243 -6.20 -6.68 -17.02
C SER A 243 -5.08 -5.81 -16.48
N ARG A 244 -5.31 -4.49 -16.50
CA ARG A 244 -4.41 -3.48 -15.91
C ARG A 244 -4.96 -2.89 -14.63
N SER A 245 -6.25 -3.05 -14.38
CA SER A 245 -6.94 -2.52 -13.21
C SER A 245 -8.13 -3.37 -12.85
N THR A 246 -8.60 -3.18 -11.63
CA THR A 246 -9.82 -3.80 -11.12
C THR A 246 -10.70 -2.76 -10.46
N LEU A 247 -12.01 -2.82 -10.74
CA LEU A 247 -13.04 -2.13 -9.97
C LEU A 247 -13.66 -3.13 -9.00
N VAL A 248 -13.68 -2.78 -7.72
CA VAL A 248 -14.12 -3.67 -6.65
C VAL A 248 -15.18 -2.99 -5.79
N ALA A 249 -16.26 -3.69 -5.49
CA ALA A 249 -17.17 -3.34 -4.41
C ALA A 249 -16.91 -4.28 -3.23
N MET A 250 -16.50 -3.72 -2.11
CA MET A 250 -16.16 -4.46 -0.89
C MET A 250 -17.07 -4.05 0.26
N ASN A 251 -17.66 -5.02 0.94
CA ASN A 251 -18.46 -4.78 2.11
C ASN A 251 -17.54 -4.52 3.32
N VAL A 252 -17.68 -3.34 3.95
CA VAL A 252 -16.83 -2.91 5.04
C VAL A 252 -17.14 -3.60 6.38
N THR A 253 -18.30 -4.25 6.54
CA THR A 253 -18.67 -4.88 7.82
C THR A 253 -18.15 -6.31 7.94
N ASN A 254 -17.90 -6.99 6.83
CA ASN A 254 -17.45 -8.38 6.82
C ASN A 254 -16.18 -8.62 6.00
N HIS A 255 -15.62 -7.55 5.40
CA HIS A 255 -14.40 -7.56 4.58
C HIS A 255 -14.49 -8.55 3.40
N ARG A 256 -15.66 -8.62 2.74
CA ARG A 256 -15.90 -9.48 1.59
C ARG A 256 -16.16 -8.68 0.32
N VAL A 257 -15.60 -9.17 -0.78
CA VAL A 257 -15.88 -8.63 -2.12
C VAL A 257 -17.29 -9.03 -2.54
N ALA A 258 -18.17 -8.03 -2.71
CA ALA A 258 -19.49 -8.24 -3.26
C ALA A 258 -19.43 -8.54 -4.76
N TRP A 259 -18.59 -7.80 -5.49
CA TRP A 259 -18.28 -8.06 -6.89
C TRP A 259 -16.94 -7.41 -7.28
N ARG A 260 -16.37 -7.93 -8.36
CA ARG A 260 -15.13 -7.42 -8.97
C ARG A 260 -15.27 -7.40 -10.49
N ARG A 261 -14.75 -6.35 -11.10
CA ARG A 261 -14.66 -6.22 -12.56
C ARG A 261 -13.23 -5.88 -12.98
N LEU A 262 -12.64 -6.72 -13.81
CA LEU A 262 -11.36 -6.46 -14.42
C LEU A 262 -11.51 -5.46 -15.55
N LEU A 263 -10.55 -4.54 -15.69
CA LEU A 263 -10.54 -3.48 -16.67
C LEU A 263 -9.26 -3.57 -17.51
N GLY A 264 -9.38 -3.41 -18.82
CA GLY A 264 -8.23 -3.37 -19.73
C GLY A 264 -7.41 -2.07 -19.63
N ASN A 265 -7.99 -1.00 -19.08
CA ASN A 265 -7.35 0.30 -18.92
C ASN A 265 -7.07 0.58 -17.42
N ARG A 266 -6.13 1.51 -17.17
CA ARG A 266 -5.84 1.96 -15.80
C ARG A 266 -7.00 2.74 -15.23
N CYS A 267 -7.22 2.58 -13.92
CA CYS A 267 -8.09 3.45 -13.14
C CYS A 267 -7.46 4.85 -13.03
N MET A 268 -8.14 5.85 -13.55
CA MET A 268 -7.65 7.24 -13.57
C MET A 268 -8.74 8.25 -13.19
N GLY A 269 -9.84 7.78 -12.62
CA GLY A 269 -10.99 8.62 -12.29
C GLY A 269 -11.55 8.38 -10.88
N THR A 270 -12.31 9.36 -10.40
CA THR A 270 -13.05 9.30 -9.14
C THR A 270 -14.27 8.40 -9.27
N ILE A 271 -14.61 7.70 -8.19
CA ILE A 271 -15.86 6.95 -8.08
C ILE A 271 -16.84 7.78 -7.26
N ASN A 272 -18.04 7.98 -7.80
CA ASN A 272 -19.15 8.60 -7.10
C ASN A 272 -20.28 7.59 -6.91
N THR A 273 -20.95 7.63 -5.75
CA THR A 273 -22.11 6.79 -5.40
C THR A 273 -23.27 7.64 -4.93
#